data_2d3a18639dee853c76d5a07fc4370299
#
_entry.id   2d3a18639dee853c76d5a07fc4370299
#
_cell.length_a   1.000
_cell.length_b   1.000
_cell.length_c   1.000
_cell.angle_alpha   90.00
_cell.angle_beta   90.00
_cell.angle_gamma   90.00
#
_symmetry.space_group_name_H-M   'P 1'
#
loop_
_entity.id
_entity.type
_entity.pdbx_description
1 polymer ?
#
loop_
_entity_poly.entity_id
_entity_poly.type
_entity_poly.pdbx_seq_one_letter_code
_entity_poly.pdbx_strand_id
1 'polypeptide(L)'
;MTPQSPFPIDHIGIAVADLSEAIAHYTSVFGQGPDHLETLETQGVSVAFFTTPTASIELLAPFGDLSPMAKFLAHKGPGLHHIAYLVPQEQYLLEIKRLTDLGLQPLTPAPTLGAKGKQVQFFHPKSHLGVLMELCSYT
;
A
#
# COMPACT_ATOMS: atom_id res chain seq x y z
N MET A 1 -17.78 -19.37 10.79
CA MET A 1 -18.21 -18.22 9.98
C MET A 1 -17.30 -18.08 8.80
N THR A 2 -17.84 -18.08 7.60
CA THR A 2 -17.05 -17.92 6.39
C THR A 2 -16.60 -16.47 6.31
N PRO A 3 -15.30 -16.18 6.10
CA PRO A 3 -14.86 -14.81 5.89
C PRO A 3 -15.60 -14.22 4.69
N GLN A 4 -15.99 -12.96 4.78
CA GLN A 4 -16.52 -12.26 3.63
C GLN A 4 -15.35 -11.96 2.69
N SER A 5 -15.19 -12.77 1.68
CA SER A 5 -14.17 -12.62 0.65
C SER A 5 -14.87 -12.56 -0.70
N PRO A 6 -14.40 -11.74 -1.64
CA PRO A 6 -13.21 -10.89 -1.53
C PRO A 6 -13.48 -9.60 -0.75
N PHE A 7 -12.44 -9.11 -0.07
CA PHE A 7 -12.50 -7.82 0.59
C PHE A 7 -12.35 -6.69 -0.43
N PRO A 8 -12.87 -5.48 -0.14
CA PRO A 8 -12.73 -4.37 -1.07
C PRO A 8 -11.28 -3.92 -1.22
N ILE A 9 -10.94 -3.39 -2.37
CA ILE A 9 -9.67 -2.71 -2.59
C ILE A 9 -9.72 -1.38 -1.85
N ASP A 10 -8.77 -1.19 -0.92
CA ASP A 10 -8.63 0.09 -0.23
C ASP A 10 -7.88 1.10 -1.09
N HIS A 11 -6.75 0.68 -1.65
CA HIS A 11 -5.96 1.55 -2.51
C HIS A 11 -5.06 0.75 -3.44
N ILE A 12 -4.59 1.46 -4.47
CA ILE A 12 -3.56 0.98 -5.39
C ILE A 12 -2.35 1.89 -5.18
N GLY A 13 -1.20 1.30 -4.86
CA GLY A 13 0.04 2.01 -4.67
C GLY A 13 0.83 2.15 -5.96
N ILE A 14 1.29 3.36 -6.24
CA ILE A 14 2.08 3.69 -7.43
C ILE A 14 3.39 4.33 -6.99
N ALA A 15 4.51 3.73 -7.37
CA ALA A 15 5.84 4.24 -7.06
C ALA A 15 6.21 5.36 -8.02
N VAL A 16 6.67 6.48 -7.48
CA VAL A 16 7.10 7.65 -8.27
C VAL A 16 8.42 8.16 -7.74
N ALA A 17 9.24 8.75 -8.61
CA ALA A 17 10.54 9.27 -8.21
C ALA A 17 10.43 10.62 -7.50
N ASP A 18 9.52 11.46 -7.96
CA ASP A 18 9.31 12.83 -7.46
C ASP A 18 7.84 13.02 -7.11
N LEU A 19 7.56 13.15 -5.82
CA LEU A 19 6.17 13.22 -5.33
C LEU A 19 5.46 14.48 -5.81
N SER A 20 6.14 15.63 -5.79
CA SER A 20 5.54 16.91 -6.21
C SER A 20 5.14 16.88 -7.69
N GLU A 21 6.00 16.34 -8.54
CA GLU A 21 5.72 16.20 -9.96
C GLU A 21 4.55 15.24 -10.19
N ALA A 22 4.54 14.10 -9.49
CA ALA A 22 3.47 13.12 -9.59
C ALA A 22 2.13 13.68 -9.11
N ILE A 23 2.13 14.44 -8.01
CA ILE A 23 0.93 15.11 -7.51
C ILE A 23 0.37 16.06 -8.57
N ALA A 24 1.22 16.88 -9.20
CA ALA A 24 0.77 17.79 -10.23
C ALA A 24 0.15 17.04 -11.40
N HIS A 25 0.77 15.94 -11.83
CA HIS A 25 0.26 15.12 -12.91
C HIS A 25 -1.12 14.52 -12.58
N TYR A 26 -1.23 13.85 -11.43
CA TYR A 26 -2.50 13.21 -11.06
C TYR A 26 -3.60 14.21 -10.73
N THR A 27 -3.24 15.39 -10.21
CA THR A 27 -4.21 16.48 -10.03
C THR A 27 -4.81 16.87 -11.37
N SER A 28 -3.99 16.98 -12.42
CA SER A 28 -4.48 17.26 -13.76
C SER A 28 -5.37 16.14 -14.30
N VAL A 29 -4.97 14.88 -14.07
CA VAL A 29 -5.72 13.72 -14.55
C VAL A 29 -7.09 13.62 -13.89
N PHE A 30 -7.15 13.81 -12.56
CA PHE A 30 -8.40 13.64 -11.80
C PHE A 30 -9.22 14.92 -11.70
N GLY A 31 -8.63 16.08 -12.00
CA GLY A 31 -9.32 17.36 -11.84
C GLY A 31 -9.42 17.83 -10.40
N GLN A 32 -8.77 17.15 -9.47
CA GLN A 32 -8.75 17.48 -8.04
C GLN A 32 -7.39 17.11 -7.47
N GLY A 33 -6.94 17.88 -6.47
CA GLY A 33 -5.71 17.57 -5.75
C GLY A 33 -5.85 16.42 -4.77
N PRO A 34 -4.73 16.02 -4.16
CA PRO A 34 -4.76 14.95 -3.17
C PRO A 34 -5.51 15.38 -1.90
N ASP A 35 -6.13 14.42 -1.24
CA ASP A 35 -6.86 14.67 0.00
C ASP A 35 -6.09 14.27 1.25
N HIS A 36 -4.90 13.67 1.10
CA HIS A 36 -4.05 13.31 2.23
C HIS A 36 -2.59 13.28 1.82
N LEU A 37 -1.73 13.90 2.61
CA LEU A 37 -0.27 13.89 2.44
C LEU A 37 0.35 13.45 3.76
N GLU A 38 1.34 12.57 3.68
CA GLU A 38 2.00 12.07 4.89
C GLU A 38 3.42 11.63 4.57
N THR A 39 4.35 11.81 5.53
CA THR A 39 5.68 11.24 5.45
C THR A 39 5.82 10.19 6.55
N LEU A 40 6.18 8.98 6.16
CA LEU A 40 6.40 7.86 7.06
C LEU A 40 7.90 7.62 7.15
N GLU A 41 8.56 8.35 8.05
CA GLU A 41 10.03 8.35 8.14
C GLU A 41 10.60 6.96 8.41
N THR A 42 9.94 6.20 9.30
CA THR A 42 10.38 4.85 9.65
C THR A 42 10.28 3.88 8.49
N GLN A 43 9.39 4.15 7.53
CA GLN A 43 9.21 3.34 6.32
C GLN A 43 9.95 3.91 5.12
N GLY A 44 10.53 5.10 5.25
CA GLY A 44 11.30 5.72 4.19
C GLY A 44 10.48 6.15 2.99
N VAL A 45 9.23 6.58 3.19
CA VAL A 45 8.35 7.01 2.10
C VAL A 45 7.60 8.30 2.45
N SER A 46 7.36 9.10 1.42
CA SER A 46 6.36 10.18 1.45
C SER A 46 5.23 9.79 0.52
N VAL A 47 3.99 9.99 0.96
CA VAL A 47 2.82 9.50 0.24
C VAL A 47 1.80 10.61 0.02
N ALA A 48 1.03 10.46 -1.06
CA ALA A 48 -0.12 11.30 -1.38
C ALA A 48 -1.28 10.41 -1.79
N PHE A 49 -2.47 10.67 -1.25
CA PHE A 49 -3.67 9.90 -1.57
C PHE A 49 -4.66 10.74 -2.36
N PHE A 50 -5.21 10.13 -3.40
CA PHE A 50 -6.35 10.64 -4.16
C PHE A 50 -7.51 9.68 -3.94
N THR A 51 -8.55 10.13 -3.24
CA THR A 51 -9.72 9.28 -2.98
C THR A 51 -10.65 9.29 -4.18
N THR A 52 -11.05 8.11 -4.64
CA THR A 52 -12.08 7.94 -5.67
C THR A 52 -13.33 7.33 -5.01
N PRO A 53 -14.46 7.27 -5.72
CA PRO A 53 -15.68 6.66 -5.13
C PRO A 53 -15.53 5.20 -4.73
N THR A 54 -14.56 4.46 -5.28
CA THR A 54 -14.41 3.03 -5.02
C THR A 54 -13.15 2.70 -4.25
N ALA A 55 -12.01 3.28 -4.61
CA ALA A 55 -10.72 3.01 -3.97
C ALA A 55 -9.85 4.25 -4.08
N SER A 56 -8.76 4.29 -3.32
CA SER A 56 -7.82 5.41 -3.41
C SER A 56 -6.63 5.05 -4.29
N ILE A 57 -6.02 6.07 -4.87
CA ILE A 57 -4.70 5.97 -5.50
C ILE A 57 -3.69 6.55 -4.52
N GLU A 58 -2.68 5.77 -4.17
CA GLU A 58 -1.59 6.20 -3.30
C GLU A 58 -0.33 6.37 -4.13
N LEU A 59 0.21 7.58 -4.17
CA LEU A 59 1.53 7.83 -4.75
C LEU A 59 2.57 7.68 -3.64
N LEU A 60 3.64 6.92 -3.91
CA LEU A 60 4.72 6.70 -2.94
C LEU A 60 6.04 7.13 -3.56
N ALA A 61 6.76 8.01 -2.87
CA ALA A 61 8.09 8.44 -3.27
C ALA A 61 9.08 8.14 -2.14
N PRO A 62 10.39 7.94 -2.46
CA PRO A 62 11.39 7.70 -1.43
C PRO A 62 11.53 8.88 -0.49
N PHE A 63 11.73 8.59 0.79
CA PHE A 63 12.14 9.56 1.80
C PHE A 63 13.39 9.03 2.49
N GLY A 64 14.51 9.73 2.30
CA GLY A 64 15.80 9.30 2.84
C GLY A 64 16.55 8.37 1.89
N ASP A 65 17.86 8.24 2.13
CA ASP A 65 18.78 7.57 1.21
C ASP A 65 18.66 6.04 1.21
N LEU A 66 18.17 5.47 2.31
CA LEU A 66 18.09 4.01 2.48
C LEU A 66 16.67 3.49 2.32
N SER A 67 15.84 4.23 1.61
CA SER A 67 14.43 3.88 1.41
C SER A 67 14.27 2.59 0.61
N PRO A 68 13.41 1.64 1.07
CA PRO A 68 13.03 0.49 0.25
C PRO A 68 12.38 0.91 -1.07
N MET A 69 11.70 2.06 -1.09
CA MET A 69 11.10 2.59 -2.30
C MET A 69 12.16 3.03 -3.30
N ALA A 70 13.28 3.59 -2.83
CA ALA A 70 14.41 3.92 -3.70
C ALA A 70 14.96 2.67 -4.40
N LYS A 71 15.06 1.55 -3.66
CA LYS A 71 15.50 0.27 -4.24
C LYS A 71 14.51 -0.25 -5.28
N PHE A 72 13.22 -0.15 -4.99
CA PHE A 72 12.19 -0.56 -5.94
C PHE A 72 12.31 0.22 -7.25
N LEU A 73 12.43 1.55 -7.16
CA LEU A 73 12.56 2.41 -8.34
C LEU A 73 13.83 2.11 -9.14
N ALA A 74 14.94 1.80 -8.44
CA ALA A 74 16.19 1.45 -9.10
C ALA A 74 16.08 0.15 -9.89
N HIS A 75 15.29 -0.82 -9.40
CA HIS A 75 15.13 -2.11 -10.06
C HIS A 75 14.03 -2.13 -11.11
N LYS A 76 12.88 -1.53 -10.81
CA LYS A 76 11.68 -1.65 -11.67
C LYS A 76 11.26 -0.35 -12.32
N GLY A 77 11.79 0.80 -11.86
CA GLY A 77 11.33 2.10 -12.31
C GLY A 77 9.96 2.46 -11.73
N PRO A 78 9.43 3.64 -12.10
CA PRO A 78 8.12 4.07 -11.61
C PRO A 78 7.00 3.19 -12.18
N GLY A 79 5.91 3.06 -11.44
CA GLY A 79 4.76 2.29 -11.87
C GLY A 79 4.03 1.65 -10.70
N LEU A 80 3.20 0.67 -11.01
CA LEU A 80 2.42 -0.04 -9.99
C LEU A 80 3.34 -0.67 -8.96
N HIS A 81 3.02 -0.46 -7.68
CA HIS A 81 3.81 -1.00 -6.57
C HIS A 81 3.05 -2.07 -5.81
N HIS A 82 1.82 -1.82 -5.42
CA HIS A 82 1.03 -2.80 -4.66
C HIS A 82 -0.47 -2.55 -4.78
N ILE A 83 -1.23 -3.57 -4.40
CA ILE A 83 -2.68 -3.48 -4.24
C ILE A 83 -3.00 -3.81 -2.78
N ALA A 84 -3.79 -2.94 -2.14
CA ALA A 84 -4.17 -3.11 -0.74
C ALA A 84 -5.66 -3.42 -0.63
N TYR A 85 -5.98 -4.41 0.19
CA TYR A 85 -7.36 -4.79 0.51
C TYR A 85 -7.68 -4.37 1.94
N LEU A 86 -8.88 -3.83 2.15
CA LEU A 86 -9.34 -3.40 3.47
C LEU A 86 -10.08 -4.54 4.16
N VAL A 87 -9.57 -4.93 5.32
CA VAL A 87 -10.14 -6.01 6.11
C VAL A 87 -10.68 -5.43 7.42
N PRO A 88 -11.91 -5.78 7.84
CA PRO A 88 -12.42 -5.32 9.12
C PRO A 88 -11.49 -5.72 10.27
N GLN A 89 -11.38 -4.85 11.28
CA GLN A 89 -10.45 -5.05 12.38
C GLN A 89 -10.64 -6.41 13.07
N GLU A 90 -11.87 -6.81 13.30
CA GLU A 90 -12.17 -8.07 13.98
C GLU A 90 -11.82 -9.32 13.18
N GLN A 91 -11.58 -9.18 11.87
CA GLN A 91 -11.21 -10.28 10.99
C GLN A 91 -9.74 -10.22 10.55
N TYR A 92 -9.03 -9.14 10.89
CA TYR A 92 -7.74 -8.83 10.28
C TYR A 92 -6.68 -9.91 10.56
N LEU A 93 -6.46 -10.25 11.83
CA LEU A 93 -5.45 -11.25 12.18
C LEU A 93 -5.82 -12.64 11.68
N LEU A 94 -7.11 -12.98 11.66
CA LEU A 94 -7.57 -14.25 11.11
C LEU A 94 -7.30 -14.34 9.61
N GLU A 95 -7.49 -13.26 8.89
CA GLU A 95 -7.23 -13.23 7.44
C GLU A 95 -5.73 -13.34 7.15
N ILE A 96 -4.89 -12.64 7.90
CA ILE A 96 -3.44 -12.79 7.78
C ILE A 96 -3.03 -14.25 7.99
N LYS A 97 -3.58 -14.89 9.03
CA LYS A 97 -3.29 -16.29 9.31
C LYS A 97 -3.76 -17.20 8.18
N ARG A 98 -4.98 -16.96 7.69
CA ARG A 98 -5.55 -17.77 6.59
C ARG A 98 -4.64 -17.72 5.34
N LEU A 99 -4.19 -16.53 4.96
CA LEU A 99 -3.32 -16.36 3.80
C LEU A 99 -1.94 -16.98 4.03
N THR A 100 -1.41 -16.84 5.25
CA THR A 100 -0.13 -17.47 5.60
C THR A 100 -0.22 -18.99 5.53
N ASP A 101 -1.33 -19.57 6.02
CA ASP A 101 -1.56 -21.01 5.96
C ASP A 101 -1.71 -21.49 4.51
N LEU A 102 -2.18 -20.65 3.61
CA LEU A 102 -2.24 -20.94 2.17
C LEU A 102 -0.90 -20.89 1.47
N GLY A 103 0.14 -20.40 2.14
CA GLY A 103 1.47 -20.31 1.57
C GLY A 103 1.92 -18.91 1.18
N LEU A 104 1.11 -17.87 1.40
CA LEU A 104 1.57 -16.50 1.20
C LEU A 104 2.55 -16.13 2.31
N GLN A 105 3.60 -15.41 1.94
CA GLN A 105 4.69 -15.10 2.85
C GLN A 105 4.61 -13.66 3.35
N PRO A 106 4.27 -13.44 4.65
CA PRO A 106 4.31 -12.10 5.21
C PRO A 106 5.72 -11.53 5.17
N LEU A 107 5.86 -10.24 4.85
CA LEU A 107 7.16 -9.56 4.83
C LEU A 107 7.67 -9.21 6.21
N THR A 108 6.77 -9.09 7.20
CA THR A 108 7.14 -8.78 8.58
C THR A 108 6.48 -9.81 9.51
N PRO A 109 7.08 -10.06 10.69
CA PRO A 109 6.51 -11.03 11.64
C PRO A 109 5.12 -10.64 12.17
N ALA A 110 4.80 -9.35 12.15
CA ALA A 110 3.52 -8.81 12.63
C ALA A 110 3.18 -7.56 11.82
N PRO A 111 1.89 -7.15 11.82
CA PRO A 111 1.50 -5.91 11.17
C PRO A 111 2.25 -4.71 11.71
N THR A 112 2.47 -3.73 10.86
CA THR A 112 3.12 -2.46 11.19
C THR A 112 2.15 -1.31 10.97
N LEU A 113 2.53 -0.12 11.45
CA LEU A 113 1.70 1.07 11.28
C LEU A 113 2.02 1.72 9.92
N GLY A 114 1.01 1.92 9.11
CA GLY A 114 1.12 2.57 7.82
C GLY A 114 0.43 3.93 7.78
N ALA A 115 0.21 4.43 6.56
CA ALA A 115 -0.44 5.69 6.33
C ALA A 115 -1.85 5.72 6.90
N LYS A 116 -2.31 6.91 7.29
CA LYS A 116 -3.64 7.14 7.87
C LYS A 116 -3.88 6.35 9.17
N GLY A 117 -2.81 5.95 9.86
CA GLY A 117 -2.92 5.21 11.11
C GLY A 117 -3.43 3.78 10.96
N LYS A 118 -3.46 3.23 9.76
CA LYS A 118 -3.90 1.86 9.55
C LYS A 118 -2.83 0.86 9.92
N GLN A 119 -3.24 -0.32 10.36
CA GLN A 119 -2.35 -1.48 10.39
C GLN A 119 -2.14 -1.98 8.98
N VAL A 120 -0.91 -2.36 8.64
CA VAL A 120 -0.58 -2.89 7.31
C VAL A 120 0.24 -4.16 7.44
N GLN A 121 -0.04 -5.13 6.57
CA GLN A 121 0.74 -6.35 6.42
C GLN A 121 0.94 -6.60 4.93
N PHE A 122 2.19 -6.62 4.50
CA PHE A 122 2.54 -6.97 3.13
C PHE A 122 2.86 -8.45 3.00
N PHE A 123 2.53 -9.01 1.84
CA PHE A 123 2.88 -10.37 1.46
C PHE A 123 3.79 -10.35 0.24
N HIS A 124 4.83 -11.18 0.29
CA HIS A 124 5.88 -11.21 -0.74
C HIS A 124 5.29 -11.54 -2.12
N PRO A 125 5.66 -10.79 -3.17
CA PRO A 125 5.10 -11.01 -4.50
C PRO A 125 5.40 -12.41 -5.06
N LYS A 126 6.52 -13.03 -4.70
CA LYS A 126 6.83 -14.41 -5.15
C LYS A 126 5.82 -15.42 -4.64
N SER A 127 5.19 -15.18 -3.49
CA SER A 127 4.15 -16.05 -2.97
C SER A 127 2.76 -15.70 -3.48
N HIS A 128 2.64 -14.65 -4.31
CA HIS A 128 1.36 -14.13 -4.79
C HIS A 128 1.43 -13.79 -6.29
N LEU A 129 1.98 -14.70 -7.06
CA LEU A 129 2.01 -14.63 -8.53
C LEU A 129 2.60 -13.33 -9.08
N GLY A 130 3.58 -12.76 -8.37
CA GLY A 130 4.29 -11.58 -8.82
C GLY A 130 3.71 -10.26 -8.37
N VAL A 131 2.63 -10.26 -7.58
CA VAL A 131 1.97 -9.03 -7.10
C VAL A 131 2.27 -8.83 -5.62
N LEU A 132 2.83 -7.67 -5.28
CA LEU A 132 2.95 -7.26 -3.88
C LEU A 132 1.56 -6.91 -3.35
N MET A 133 1.12 -7.65 -2.35
CA MET A 133 -0.22 -7.50 -1.77
C MET A 133 -0.12 -6.94 -0.37
N GLU A 134 -1.04 -6.03 -0.05
CA GLU A 134 -1.17 -5.48 1.29
C GLU A 134 -2.56 -5.81 1.85
N LEU A 135 -2.61 -6.21 3.11
CA LEU A 135 -3.86 -6.16 3.88
C LEU A 135 -3.75 -5.00 4.84
N CYS A 136 -4.75 -4.14 4.86
CA CYS A 136 -4.80 -3.03 5.79
C CYS A 136 -6.10 -3.03 6.57
N SER A 137 -6.06 -2.40 7.75
CA SER A 137 -7.22 -2.33 8.63
C SER A 137 -7.12 -1.08 9.48
N TYR A 138 -8.26 -0.46 9.76
CA TYR A 138 -8.33 0.61 10.73
C TYR A 138 -8.15 0.04 12.14
N THR A 139 -7.41 0.76 12.96
CA THR A 139 -7.22 0.38 14.37
C THR A 139 -8.35 0.90 15.24
#